data_b5327fd25fbd22e72c64a4fc7a7e3dd8
#
_entry.id   b5327fd25fbd22e72c64a4fc7a7e3dd8
#
_cell.length_a   1.000
_cell.length_b   1.000
_cell.length_c   1.000
_cell.angle_alpha   90.00
_cell.angle_beta   90.00
_cell.angle_gamma   90.00
#
_symmetry.space_group_name_H-M   'P 1'
#
loop_
_entity.id
_entity.type
_entity.pdbx_description
1 polymer ?
#
loop_
_entity_poly.entity_id
_entity_poly.type
_entity_poly.pdbx_seq_one_letter_code
_entity_poly.pdbx_strand_id
1 'polypeptide(L)'
;MKFIALFLVFYIQAHFLNAATKITITGNDQMQFSVREFEVDAGKEVELVFKNEGSLPKIAMGHNLVILKEGVSAIAFGGKALKAGANANNALPDSVKEDVLAHTKLLGPGESEVVKFKAPNKPGVHQFVCTFPGHYAMMRGIMVVKKSP
;
A
#
# COMPACT_ATOMS: atom_id res chain seq x y z
N MET A 1 -12.64 57.64 -36.06
CA MET A 1 -12.24 56.22 -36.02
C MET A 1 -11.79 55.87 -34.60
N LYS A 2 -12.58 55.07 -33.83
CA LYS A 2 -12.25 54.65 -32.48
C LYS A 2 -11.70 53.22 -32.57
N PHE A 3 -10.41 53.03 -32.25
CA PHE A 3 -9.81 51.70 -32.15
C PHE A 3 -10.11 51.10 -30.77
N ILE A 4 -10.87 50.01 -30.74
CA ILE A 4 -11.10 49.23 -29.54
C ILE A 4 -9.97 48.19 -29.48
N ALA A 5 -9.03 48.36 -28.55
CA ALA A 5 -7.99 47.36 -28.24
C ALA A 5 -8.60 46.24 -27.42
N LEU A 6 -8.71 45.05 -28.03
CA LEU A 6 -9.17 43.82 -27.36
C LEU A 6 -7.98 43.21 -26.59
N PHE A 7 -7.96 43.37 -25.26
CA PHE A 7 -6.98 42.69 -24.42
C PHE A 7 -7.40 41.24 -24.23
N LEU A 8 -6.69 40.32 -24.87
CA LEU A 8 -6.82 38.88 -24.64
C LEU A 8 -6.09 38.54 -23.32
N VAL A 9 -6.85 38.28 -22.26
CA VAL A 9 -6.30 37.77 -20.99
C VAL A 9 -6.09 36.26 -21.13
N PHE A 10 -4.84 35.83 -21.26
CA PHE A 10 -4.43 34.44 -21.20
C PHE A 10 -4.49 33.97 -19.73
N TYR A 11 -5.49 33.18 -19.39
CA TYR A 11 -5.51 32.44 -18.12
C TYR A 11 -4.53 31.26 -18.19
N ILE A 12 -3.35 31.41 -17.61
CA ILE A 12 -2.41 30.30 -17.39
C ILE A 12 -2.97 29.48 -16.22
N GLN A 13 -3.59 28.38 -16.54
CA GLN A 13 -3.95 27.39 -15.51
C GLN A 13 -2.66 26.69 -15.06
N ALA A 14 -2.15 27.04 -13.89
CA ALA A 14 -1.08 26.31 -13.24
C ALA A 14 -1.61 24.93 -12.82
N HIS A 15 -1.30 23.91 -13.59
CA HIS A 15 -1.51 22.53 -13.20
C HIS A 15 -0.44 22.21 -12.16
N PHE A 16 -0.82 22.22 -10.87
CA PHE A 16 0.03 21.67 -9.83
C PHE A 16 0.17 20.17 -10.09
N LEU A 17 1.32 19.74 -10.61
CA LEU A 17 1.70 18.35 -10.62
C LEU A 17 1.76 17.88 -9.16
N ASN A 18 0.75 17.16 -8.76
CA ASN A 18 0.67 16.57 -7.44
C ASN A 18 1.56 15.33 -7.43
N ALA A 19 2.82 15.48 -6.99
CA ALA A 19 3.77 14.38 -6.93
C ALA A 19 3.22 13.28 -5.99
N ALA A 20 3.27 12.02 -6.43
CA ALA A 20 2.88 10.89 -5.62
C ALA A 20 3.79 10.77 -4.39
N THR A 21 3.22 10.44 -3.23
CA THR A 21 4.00 10.12 -2.04
C THR A 21 4.67 8.78 -2.24
N LYS A 22 6.01 8.75 -2.24
CA LYS A 22 6.78 7.52 -2.42
C LYS A 22 7.17 6.93 -1.08
N ILE A 23 6.77 5.68 -0.84
CA ILE A 23 7.05 4.90 0.36
C ILE A 23 7.81 3.63 -0.04
N THR A 24 8.92 3.34 0.63
CA THR A 24 9.65 2.08 0.44
C THR A 24 9.61 1.28 1.73
N ILE A 25 9.15 0.03 1.64
CA ILE A 25 9.09 -0.92 2.75
C ILE A 25 9.79 -2.20 2.30
N THR A 26 10.59 -2.80 3.18
CA THR A 26 11.21 -4.10 2.93
C THR A 26 10.72 -5.14 3.92
N GLY A 27 10.79 -6.42 3.53
CA GLY A 27 10.56 -7.59 4.38
C GLY A 27 11.83 -8.42 4.50
N ASN A 28 11.99 -9.15 5.60
CA ASN A 28 13.17 -9.96 5.88
C ASN A 28 12.82 -11.35 6.44
N ASP A 29 13.82 -12.23 6.56
CA ASP A 29 13.66 -13.60 7.05
C ASP A 29 13.27 -13.71 8.55
N GLN A 30 13.23 -12.59 9.29
CA GLN A 30 12.71 -12.52 10.65
C GLN A 30 11.20 -12.21 10.70
N MET A 31 10.49 -12.27 9.56
CA MET A 31 9.07 -11.90 9.45
C MET A 31 8.79 -10.46 9.92
N GLN A 32 9.65 -9.51 9.50
CA GLN A 32 9.54 -8.12 9.88
C GLN A 32 9.47 -7.23 8.65
N PHE A 33 8.63 -6.20 8.72
CA PHE A 33 8.73 -5.05 7.83
C PHE A 33 9.76 -4.06 8.37
N SER A 34 10.51 -3.42 7.47
CA SER A 34 11.47 -2.35 7.83
C SER A 34 10.79 -1.14 8.46
N VAL A 35 9.50 -0.94 8.17
CA VAL A 35 8.67 0.16 8.66
C VAL A 35 7.41 -0.42 9.26
N ARG A 36 7.07 0.00 10.48
CA ARG A 36 5.82 -0.40 11.15
C ARG A 36 4.73 0.66 11.11
N GLU A 37 5.10 1.88 10.74
CA GLU A 37 4.18 2.99 10.58
C GLU A 37 4.68 3.94 9.50
N PHE A 38 3.77 4.39 8.64
CA PHE A 38 4.04 5.46 7.68
C PHE A 38 2.79 6.33 7.49
N GLU A 39 3.01 7.54 7.00
CA GLU A 39 1.96 8.53 6.82
C GLU A 39 1.78 8.89 5.35
N VAL A 40 0.54 9.16 4.97
CA VAL A 40 0.14 9.66 3.66
C VAL A 40 -0.92 10.73 3.79
N ASP A 41 -0.99 11.65 2.85
CA ASP A 41 -2.04 12.67 2.83
C ASP A 41 -3.32 12.14 2.18
N ALA A 42 -4.47 12.51 2.74
CA ALA A 42 -5.78 12.12 2.24
C ALA A 42 -5.97 12.50 0.77
N GLY A 43 -6.45 11.54 -0.03
CA GLY A 43 -6.76 11.73 -1.44
C GLY A 43 -5.56 11.86 -2.38
N LYS A 44 -4.32 11.73 -1.88
CA LYS A 44 -3.10 11.80 -2.71
C LYS A 44 -2.74 10.45 -3.31
N GLU A 45 -2.05 10.49 -4.45
CA GLU A 45 -1.46 9.30 -5.06
C GLU A 45 -0.29 8.81 -4.22
N VAL A 46 -0.22 7.50 -4.01
CA VAL A 46 0.85 6.82 -3.28
C VAL A 46 1.53 5.82 -4.20
N GLU A 47 2.85 5.87 -4.24
CA GLU A 47 3.70 4.86 -4.88
C GLU A 47 4.42 4.09 -3.78
N LEU A 48 3.93 2.87 -3.50
CA LEU A 48 4.50 1.97 -2.51
C LEU A 48 5.42 0.98 -3.21
N VAL A 49 6.71 1.02 -2.86
CA VAL A 49 7.71 0.03 -3.27
C VAL A 49 7.86 -0.98 -2.14
N PHE A 50 7.55 -2.24 -2.41
CA PHE A 50 7.82 -3.34 -1.47
C PHE A 50 8.91 -4.23 -2.04
N LYS A 51 9.90 -4.60 -1.22
CA LYS A 51 11.01 -5.50 -1.58
C LYS A 51 11.18 -6.58 -0.53
N ASN A 52 11.36 -7.82 -0.95
CA ASN A 52 11.79 -8.90 -0.07
C ASN A 52 13.34 -8.94 -0.04
N GLU A 53 13.92 -8.57 1.10
CA GLU A 53 15.38 -8.59 1.34
C GLU A 53 15.84 -9.87 2.05
N GLY A 54 14.94 -10.83 2.24
CA GLY A 54 15.28 -12.15 2.75
C GLY A 54 16.11 -12.97 1.75
N SER A 55 16.60 -14.08 2.21
CA SER A 55 17.42 -15.05 1.45
C SER A 55 16.74 -16.42 1.33
N LEU A 56 15.74 -16.70 2.14
CA LEU A 56 15.04 -17.98 2.17
C LEU A 56 14.09 -18.14 1.00
N PRO A 57 13.91 -19.39 0.49
CA PRO A 57 13.06 -19.65 -0.66
C PRO A 57 11.62 -19.13 -0.49
N LYS A 58 11.03 -18.59 -1.55
CA LYS A 58 9.67 -18.04 -1.58
C LYS A 58 8.61 -18.99 -0.99
N ILE A 59 8.75 -20.29 -1.24
CA ILE A 59 7.82 -21.32 -0.73
C ILE A 59 7.83 -21.42 0.80
N ALA A 60 8.95 -21.04 1.45
CA ALA A 60 9.13 -21.11 2.89
C ALA A 60 9.02 -19.74 3.58
N MET A 61 9.40 -18.65 2.90
CA MET A 61 9.53 -17.32 3.50
C MET A 61 9.20 -16.21 2.47
N GLY A 62 8.18 -16.45 1.64
CA GLY A 62 7.66 -15.40 0.77
C GLY A 62 6.96 -14.29 1.58
N HIS A 63 7.01 -13.06 1.08
CA HIS A 63 6.37 -11.92 1.71
C HIS A 63 5.51 -11.15 0.72
N ASN A 64 4.37 -10.65 1.19
CA ASN A 64 3.59 -9.63 0.52
C ASN A 64 3.27 -8.50 1.49
N LEU A 65 2.79 -7.39 0.95
CA LEU A 65 2.28 -6.29 1.74
C LEU A 65 0.84 -6.04 1.31
N VAL A 66 -0.10 -6.17 2.25
CA VAL A 66 -1.53 -5.98 2.03
C VAL A 66 -2.01 -4.86 2.94
N ILE A 67 -2.43 -3.74 2.35
CA ILE A 67 -3.04 -2.61 3.07
C ILE A 67 -4.54 -2.86 3.15
N LEU A 68 -5.08 -2.78 4.34
CA LEU A 68 -6.47 -3.09 4.64
C LEU A 68 -7.36 -1.83 4.64
N LYS A 69 -8.64 -2.00 4.41
CA LYS A 69 -9.61 -0.93 4.61
C LYS A 69 -9.68 -0.51 6.08
N GLU A 70 -10.17 0.68 6.34
CA GLU A 70 -10.34 1.21 7.70
C GLU A 70 -11.18 0.25 8.56
N GLY A 71 -10.77 0.09 9.82
CA GLY A 71 -11.47 -0.78 10.78
C GLY A 71 -11.16 -2.28 10.66
N VAL A 72 -10.45 -2.72 9.61
CA VAL A 72 -10.09 -4.14 9.44
C VAL A 72 -8.81 -4.44 10.24
N SER A 73 -8.90 -5.40 11.16
CA SER A 73 -7.75 -5.85 11.96
C SER A 73 -6.80 -6.75 11.15
N ALA A 74 -5.52 -6.44 11.15
CA ALA A 74 -4.47 -7.22 10.47
C ALA A 74 -4.42 -8.68 10.95
N ILE A 75 -4.56 -8.91 12.27
CA ILE A 75 -4.54 -10.27 12.84
C ILE A 75 -5.79 -11.04 12.40
N ALA A 76 -6.97 -10.43 12.53
CA ALA A 76 -8.22 -11.07 12.13
C ALA A 76 -8.24 -11.37 10.62
N PHE A 77 -7.76 -10.41 9.80
CA PHE A 77 -7.66 -10.57 8.35
C PHE A 77 -6.68 -11.69 7.97
N GLY A 78 -5.49 -11.75 8.59
CA GLY A 78 -4.54 -12.83 8.33
C GLY A 78 -5.11 -14.21 8.67
N GLY A 79 -5.84 -14.31 9.77
CA GLY A 79 -6.58 -15.54 10.12
C GLY A 79 -7.71 -15.87 9.13
N LYS A 80 -8.46 -14.86 8.64
CA LYS A 80 -9.49 -14.99 7.58
C LYS A 80 -8.86 -15.48 6.28
N ALA A 81 -7.73 -14.91 5.87
CA ALA A 81 -7.00 -15.32 4.67
C ALA A 81 -6.51 -16.78 4.77
N LEU A 82 -5.94 -17.16 5.91
CA LEU A 82 -5.50 -18.55 6.14
C LEU A 82 -6.67 -19.53 6.04
N LYS A 83 -7.81 -19.23 6.67
CA LYS A 83 -9.03 -20.06 6.59
C LYS A 83 -9.59 -20.13 5.17
N ALA A 84 -9.39 -19.07 4.37
CA ALA A 84 -9.79 -19.01 2.97
C ALA A 84 -8.81 -19.76 2.02
N GLY A 85 -7.77 -20.42 2.56
CA GLY A 85 -6.83 -21.22 1.80
C GLY A 85 -5.55 -20.48 1.39
N ALA A 86 -5.20 -19.37 2.07
CA ALA A 86 -3.91 -18.72 1.83
C ALA A 86 -2.75 -19.70 2.00
N ASN A 87 -1.83 -19.71 1.02
CA ASN A 87 -0.69 -20.60 0.97
C ASN A 87 0.48 -19.94 0.22
N ALA A 88 1.61 -20.64 0.12
CA ALA A 88 2.81 -20.11 -0.51
C ALA A 88 2.68 -19.82 -2.03
N ASN A 89 1.65 -20.33 -2.71
CA ASN A 89 1.37 -20.06 -4.11
C ASN A 89 0.31 -18.97 -4.29
N ASN A 90 -0.58 -18.82 -3.30
CA ASN A 90 -1.64 -17.82 -3.27
C ASN A 90 -1.84 -17.31 -1.85
N ALA A 91 -1.04 -16.34 -1.44
CA ALA A 91 -1.08 -15.78 -0.09
C ALA A 91 -2.27 -14.82 0.14
N LEU A 92 -2.98 -14.41 -0.92
CA LEU A 92 -4.15 -13.52 -0.84
C LEU A 92 -5.30 -14.08 -1.69
N PRO A 93 -6.12 -15.01 -1.15
CA PRO A 93 -7.30 -15.54 -1.85
C PRO A 93 -8.29 -14.44 -2.24
N ASP A 94 -8.94 -14.58 -3.41
CA ASP A 94 -9.87 -13.59 -3.93
C ASP A 94 -11.05 -13.32 -3.00
N SER A 95 -11.51 -14.33 -2.28
CA SER A 95 -12.64 -14.24 -1.33
C SER A 95 -12.43 -13.29 -0.16
N VAL A 96 -11.20 -12.84 0.10
CA VAL A 96 -10.90 -11.88 1.19
C VAL A 96 -10.54 -10.48 0.68
N LYS A 97 -10.43 -10.30 -0.63
CA LYS A 97 -9.99 -9.01 -1.24
C LYS A 97 -10.98 -7.86 -1.04
N GLU A 98 -12.22 -8.15 -0.65
CA GLU A 98 -13.20 -7.11 -0.31
C GLU A 98 -12.74 -6.17 0.83
N ASP A 99 -11.89 -6.66 1.73
CA ASP A 99 -11.33 -5.92 2.87
C ASP A 99 -10.01 -5.19 2.53
N VAL A 100 -9.51 -5.33 1.30
CA VAL A 100 -8.21 -4.83 0.86
C VAL A 100 -8.32 -3.49 0.15
N LEU A 101 -7.43 -2.56 0.49
CA LEU A 101 -7.26 -1.28 -0.19
C LEU A 101 -6.24 -1.39 -1.33
N ALA A 102 -5.08 -1.97 -1.05
CA ALA A 102 -4.01 -2.19 -2.01
C ALA A 102 -3.14 -3.36 -1.57
N HIS A 103 -2.50 -4.03 -2.51
CA HIS A 103 -1.62 -5.16 -2.16
C HIS A 103 -0.55 -5.41 -3.23
N THR A 104 0.56 -6.02 -2.82
CA THR A 104 1.54 -6.64 -3.70
C THR A 104 1.17 -8.11 -3.93
N LYS A 105 1.75 -8.71 -4.96
CA LYS A 105 1.85 -10.16 -5.04
C LYS A 105 2.82 -10.69 -3.97
N LEU A 106 2.86 -12.01 -3.80
CA LEU A 106 3.86 -12.67 -2.97
C LEU A 106 5.23 -12.59 -3.64
N LEU A 107 6.23 -12.07 -2.93
CA LEU A 107 7.60 -11.88 -3.39
C LEU A 107 8.54 -12.91 -2.77
N GLY A 108 9.42 -13.48 -3.60
CA GLY A 108 10.58 -14.26 -3.17
C GLY A 108 11.80 -13.39 -2.86
N PRO A 109 12.94 -14.01 -2.48
CA PRO A 109 14.15 -13.29 -2.12
C PRO A 109 14.66 -12.42 -3.27
N GLY A 110 14.96 -11.15 -2.97
CA GLY A 110 15.43 -10.15 -3.92
C GLY A 110 14.37 -9.56 -4.86
N GLU A 111 13.16 -10.11 -4.90
CA GLU A 111 12.06 -9.57 -5.71
C GLU A 111 11.52 -8.26 -5.12
N SER A 112 11.04 -7.39 -5.99
CA SER A 112 10.36 -6.14 -5.62
C SER A 112 9.14 -5.88 -6.50
N GLU A 113 8.19 -5.10 -5.98
CA GLU A 113 7.01 -4.64 -6.70
C GLU A 113 6.64 -3.22 -6.31
N VAL A 114 6.14 -2.47 -7.27
CA VAL A 114 5.60 -1.12 -7.07
C VAL A 114 4.08 -1.19 -7.20
N VAL A 115 3.39 -0.76 -6.15
CA VAL A 115 1.93 -0.63 -6.14
C VAL A 115 1.57 0.85 -6.09
N LYS A 116 0.73 1.29 -7.03
CA LYS A 116 0.19 2.65 -7.05
C LYS A 116 -1.27 2.60 -6.63
N PHE A 117 -1.63 3.44 -5.68
CA PHE A 117 -3.01 3.57 -5.22
C PHE A 117 -3.29 5.00 -4.75
N LYS A 118 -4.56 5.36 -4.72
CA LYS A 118 -4.98 6.62 -4.14
C LYS A 118 -5.28 6.42 -2.66
N ALA A 119 -4.66 7.23 -1.80
CA ALA A 119 -4.97 7.24 -0.37
C ALA A 119 -6.46 7.59 -0.16
N PRO A 120 -7.12 7.01 0.85
CA PRO A 120 -8.49 7.37 1.20
C PRO A 120 -8.68 8.88 1.37
N ASN A 121 -9.84 9.40 1.00
CA ASN A 121 -10.13 10.84 1.10
C ASN A 121 -10.36 11.30 2.55
N LYS A 122 -10.65 10.37 3.46
CA LYS A 122 -10.87 10.66 4.88
C LYS A 122 -9.62 10.30 5.68
N PRO A 123 -9.17 11.16 6.60
CA PRO A 123 -8.16 10.80 7.59
C PRO A 123 -8.59 9.57 8.39
N GLY A 124 -7.65 8.68 8.68
CA GLY A 124 -7.93 7.44 9.38
C GLY A 124 -6.70 6.54 9.48
N VAL A 125 -6.86 5.40 10.13
CA VAL A 125 -5.79 4.41 10.32
C VAL A 125 -6.14 3.14 9.55
N HIS A 126 -5.22 2.71 8.71
CA HIS A 126 -5.30 1.49 7.93
C HIS A 126 -4.19 0.55 8.35
N GLN A 127 -4.52 -0.67 8.73
CA GLN A 127 -3.49 -1.65 9.04
C GLN A 127 -2.92 -2.25 7.75
N PHE A 128 -1.67 -2.68 7.78
CA PHE A 128 -1.10 -3.51 6.72
C PHE A 128 -0.46 -4.77 7.29
N VAL A 129 -0.37 -5.82 6.48
CA VAL A 129 0.00 -7.16 6.96
C VAL A 129 0.62 -7.98 5.83
N CYS A 130 1.49 -8.92 6.19
CA CYS A 130 1.88 -10.03 5.33
C CYS A 130 0.91 -11.20 5.53
N THR A 131 0.34 -11.72 4.46
CA THR A 131 -0.63 -12.83 4.50
C THR A 131 -0.03 -14.20 4.16
N PHE A 132 1.28 -14.30 3.99
CA PHE A 132 1.93 -15.60 3.97
C PHE A 132 1.57 -16.39 5.24
N PRO A 133 1.26 -17.69 5.16
CA PRO A 133 0.81 -18.48 6.31
C PRO A 133 1.66 -18.28 7.57
N GLY A 134 1.04 -17.85 8.66
CA GLY A 134 1.70 -17.62 9.95
C GLY A 134 2.36 -16.24 10.14
N HIS A 135 2.67 -15.50 9.07
CA HIS A 135 3.41 -14.23 9.19
C HIS A 135 2.57 -13.09 9.80
N TYR A 136 1.28 -13.09 9.62
CA TYR A 136 0.37 -12.02 10.05
C TYR A 136 0.42 -11.73 11.55
N ALA A 137 0.86 -12.69 12.36
CA ALA A 137 0.98 -12.51 13.81
C ALA A 137 2.07 -11.47 14.16
N MET A 138 3.15 -11.41 13.39
CA MET A 138 4.30 -10.55 13.66
C MET A 138 4.51 -9.48 12.59
N MET A 139 4.28 -9.81 11.32
CA MET A 139 4.59 -8.99 10.15
C MET A 139 3.41 -8.10 9.76
N ARG A 140 3.25 -6.99 10.50
CA ARG A 140 2.16 -6.01 10.34
C ARG A 140 2.57 -4.61 10.78
N GLY A 141 1.79 -3.61 10.38
CA GLY A 141 1.96 -2.21 10.74
C GLY A 141 0.73 -1.38 10.44
N ILE A 142 0.87 -0.06 10.44
CA ILE A 142 -0.19 0.90 10.17
C ILE A 142 0.21 1.96 9.15
N MET A 143 -0.73 2.33 8.30
CA MET A 143 -0.70 3.51 7.44
C MET A 143 -1.64 4.54 8.05
N VAL A 144 -1.13 5.73 8.36
CA VAL A 144 -1.91 6.86 8.86
C VAL A 144 -2.24 7.78 7.69
N VAL A 145 -3.51 7.93 7.39
CA VAL A 145 -3.99 8.92 6.42
C VAL A 145 -4.23 10.23 7.17
N LYS A 146 -3.41 11.25 6.85
CA LYS A 146 -3.53 12.57 7.45
C LYS A 146 -4.44 13.47 6.63
N LYS A 147 -4.99 14.52 7.26
CA LYS A 147 -5.67 15.59 6.53
C LYS A 147 -4.69 16.22 5.54
N SER A 148 -5.08 16.29 4.28
CA SER A 148 -4.30 17.03 3.28
C SER A 148 -4.26 18.52 3.64
N PRO A 149 -3.09 19.18 3.50
CA PRO A 149 -2.95 20.62 3.73
C PRO A 149 -3.95 21.46 2.94
#